data_f14e5de6ae6c0308a8314942c6a99e56
#
_entry.id   f14e5de6ae6c0308a8314942c6a99e56
#
_cell.length_a   1.000
_cell.length_b   1.000
_cell.length_c   1.000
_cell.angle_alpha   90.00
_cell.angle_beta   90.00
_cell.angle_gamma   90.00
#
_symmetry.space_group_name_H-M   'P 1'
#
loop_
_entity.id
_entity.type
_entity.pdbx_description
1 polymer ?
#
loop_
_entity_poly.entity_id
_entity_poly.type
_entity_poly.pdbx_seq_one_letter_code
_entity_poly.pdbx_strand_id
1 'polypeptide(L)'
;MKLLIKIFLVSFTLVSVSKTSFSEELIVWSRGGWSDWMVEGFNKKMADEGKDIVAVNNLIGHADFQVKFTAALAAGERVDVANIDLINDPYYAAIGALEDMTDFLKSQPYYDKLNSPMLALGSWEGTHFAAPNAADVSGYVYNKKLMPNPPKDWAEMTSMCEEFASRGQLMIAWPSKSYGGMIFTGMPVAWANGGSWVSKDGKTAELNHPKTAEWFSHYQNLINIGCVPENVSVWDWPDKQDAFLAGDIAMIGTGNFMINVVGDHSDKVDAGFTAFMGSDGSTNSA
;
A
#
# COMPACT_ATOMS: atom_id res chain seq x y z
N MET A 1 -43.34 76.01 39.06
CA MET A 1 -42.11 75.21 39.07
C MET A 1 -42.48 73.82 38.51
N LYS A 2 -42.26 73.57 37.21
CA LYS A 2 -42.62 72.29 36.52
C LYS A 2 -41.38 71.46 36.37
N LEU A 3 -41.39 70.32 37.05
CA LEU A 3 -40.30 69.37 37.01
C LEU A 3 -40.45 68.46 35.73
N LEU A 4 -39.52 68.56 34.76
CA LEU A 4 -39.48 67.72 33.56
C LEU A 4 -38.65 66.46 33.89
N ILE A 5 -39.33 65.33 33.96
CA ILE A 5 -38.70 64.01 34.07
C ILE A 5 -38.32 63.55 32.63
N LYS A 6 -37.03 63.51 32.33
CA LYS A 6 -36.52 62.89 31.09
C LYS A 6 -36.38 61.38 31.31
N ILE A 7 -37.22 60.60 30.62
CA ILE A 7 -37.09 59.15 30.56
C ILE A 7 -36.03 58.84 29.52
N PHE A 8 -34.93 58.24 29.96
CA PHE A 8 -33.87 57.71 29.06
C PHE A 8 -34.24 56.25 28.69
N LEU A 9 -34.68 56.03 27.45
CA LEU A 9 -34.85 54.68 26.90
C LEU A 9 -33.47 54.12 26.54
N VAL A 10 -32.97 53.18 27.33
CA VAL A 10 -31.80 52.43 27.00
C VAL A 10 -32.25 51.26 26.10
N SER A 11 -32.01 51.37 24.79
CA SER A 11 -32.20 50.28 23.85
C SER A 11 -31.09 49.22 24.08
N PHE A 12 -31.45 48.09 24.65
CA PHE A 12 -30.57 46.93 24.77
C PHE A 12 -30.56 46.22 23.43
N THR A 13 -29.56 46.47 22.60
CA THR A 13 -29.31 45.69 21.37
C THR A 13 -28.73 44.34 21.80
N LEU A 14 -29.53 43.29 21.68
CA LEU A 14 -29.01 41.90 21.76
C LEU A 14 -28.07 41.68 20.57
N VAL A 15 -26.78 41.77 20.80
CA VAL A 15 -25.79 41.27 19.88
C VAL A 15 -25.83 39.74 19.98
N SER A 16 -26.50 39.11 19.03
CA SER A 16 -26.39 37.67 18.83
C SER A 16 -24.95 37.39 18.43
N VAL A 17 -24.12 36.99 19.39
CA VAL A 17 -22.82 36.40 19.10
C VAL A 17 -23.13 35.04 18.45
N SER A 18 -23.07 35.00 17.12
CA SER A 18 -23.00 33.73 16.40
C SER A 18 -21.80 33.01 16.96
N LYS A 19 -22.01 31.93 17.72
CA LYS A 19 -20.95 30.98 18.04
C LYS A 19 -20.47 30.47 16.68
N THR A 20 -19.31 30.92 16.20
CA THR A 20 -18.56 30.21 15.21
C THR A 20 -18.21 28.85 15.83
N SER A 21 -18.99 27.85 15.50
CA SER A 21 -18.64 26.46 15.77
C SER A 21 -17.38 26.23 15.00
N PHE A 22 -16.26 26.05 15.68
CA PHE A 22 -15.07 25.50 15.04
C PHE A 22 -15.34 24.00 14.90
N SER A 23 -15.37 23.51 13.66
CA SER A 23 -15.45 22.07 13.42
C SER A 23 -14.21 21.40 14.02
N GLU A 24 -14.41 20.27 14.68
CA GLU A 24 -13.29 19.46 15.12
C GLU A 24 -12.63 18.85 13.89
N GLU A 25 -11.37 19.20 13.66
CA GLU A 25 -10.61 18.71 12.52
C GLU A 25 -9.80 17.47 12.91
N LEU A 26 -9.97 16.38 12.15
CA LEU A 26 -9.16 15.18 12.23
C LEU A 26 -8.12 15.18 11.11
N ILE A 27 -6.86 15.12 11.48
CA ILE A 27 -5.75 15.10 10.53
C ILE A 27 -5.48 13.65 10.09
N VAL A 28 -5.78 13.38 8.82
CA VAL A 28 -5.55 12.07 8.20
C VAL A 28 -4.31 12.15 7.31
N TRP A 29 -3.36 11.24 7.52
CA TRP A 29 -2.22 11.10 6.63
C TRP A 29 -2.38 9.89 5.72
N SER A 30 -2.28 10.08 4.41
CA SER A 30 -2.42 9.01 3.43
C SER A 30 -1.26 8.93 2.44
N ARG A 31 -0.98 7.69 1.97
CA ARG A 31 0.09 7.36 1.03
C ARG A 31 -0.32 7.51 -0.43
N GLY A 32 -1.62 7.59 -0.71
CA GLY A 32 -2.15 7.65 -2.06
C GLY A 32 -3.62 8.02 -2.08
N GLY A 33 -4.10 8.52 -3.21
CA GLY A 33 -5.48 8.97 -3.40
C GLY A 33 -6.54 7.86 -3.27
N TRP A 34 -6.13 6.58 -3.22
CA TRP A 34 -7.08 5.47 -3.00
C TRP A 34 -7.78 5.50 -1.62
N SER A 35 -7.33 6.33 -0.67
CA SER A 35 -7.98 6.52 0.63
C SER A 35 -8.96 7.70 0.66
N ASP A 36 -9.06 8.50 -0.40
CA ASP A 36 -9.91 9.70 -0.42
C ASP A 36 -11.38 9.35 -0.17
N TRP A 37 -11.88 8.23 -0.74
CA TRP A 37 -13.25 7.77 -0.52
C TRP A 37 -13.58 7.51 0.96
N MET A 38 -12.59 7.11 1.78
CA MET A 38 -12.80 6.90 3.23
C MET A 38 -12.99 8.23 3.94
N VAL A 39 -12.19 9.23 3.61
CA VAL A 39 -12.29 10.58 4.16
C VAL A 39 -13.60 11.25 3.74
N GLU A 40 -13.95 11.15 2.46
CA GLU A 40 -15.24 11.65 1.94
C GLU A 40 -16.43 10.96 2.62
N GLY A 41 -16.38 9.63 2.73
CA GLY A 41 -17.42 8.82 3.39
C GLY A 41 -17.57 9.17 4.87
N PHE A 42 -16.46 9.39 5.58
CA PHE A 42 -16.47 9.84 6.96
C PHE A 42 -17.11 11.23 7.09
N ASN A 43 -16.66 12.19 6.29
CA ASN A 43 -17.18 13.55 6.32
C ASN A 43 -18.67 13.60 6.01
N LYS A 44 -19.11 12.83 5.00
CA LYS A 44 -20.54 12.69 4.70
C LYS A 44 -21.32 12.13 5.90
N LYS A 45 -20.83 11.07 6.52
CA LYS A 45 -21.47 10.46 7.69
C LYS A 45 -21.57 11.44 8.86
N MET A 46 -20.51 12.19 9.16
CA MET A 46 -20.53 13.19 10.23
C MET A 46 -21.55 14.29 9.96
N ALA A 47 -21.63 14.76 8.72
CA ALA A 47 -22.63 15.74 8.30
C ALA A 47 -24.07 15.18 8.41
N ASP A 48 -24.32 13.95 7.96
CA ASP A 48 -25.63 13.30 8.06
C ASP A 48 -26.07 13.08 9.53
N GLU A 49 -25.13 12.87 10.44
CA GLU A 49 -25.36 12.74 11.88
C GLU A 49 -25.43 14.11 12.61
N GLY A 50 -25.25 15.22 11.91
CA GLY A 50 -25.24 16.56 12.49
C GLY A 50 -24.05 16.83 13.42
N LYS A 51 -22.95 16.10 13.26
CA LYS A 51 -21.71 16.28 14.01
C LYS A 51 -20.80 17.28 13.30
N ASP A 52 -20.24 18.21 14.04
CA ASP A 52 -19.30 19.21 13.55
C ASP A 52 -17.86 18.70 13.63
N ILE A 53 -17.60 17.59 12.92
CA ILE A 53 -16.30 16.92 12.82
C ILE A 53 -15.97 16.76 11.35
N VAL A 54 -14.77 17.15 10.94
CA VAL A 54 -14.29 17.06 9.55
C VAL A 54 -12.92 16.42 9.51
N ALA A 55 -12.76 15.37 8.72
CA ALA A 55 -11.46 14.79 8.41
C ALA A 55 -10.82 15.52 7.22
N VAL A 56 -9.54 15.85 7.36
CA VAL A 56 -8.71 16.50 6.33
C VAL A 56 -7.60 15.54 5.92
N ASN A 57 -7.58 15.18 4.63
CA ASN A 57 -6.57 14.28 4.09
C ASN A 57 -5.29 15.02 3.72
N ASN A 58 -4.19 14.67 4.38
CA ASN A 58 -2.84 15.09 4.02
C ASN A 58 -2.19 14.00 3.17
N LEU A 59 -2.23 14.17 1.86
CA LEU A 59 -1.65 13.22 0.90
C LEU A 59 -0.14 13.45 0.78
N ILE A 60 0.64 12.52 1.31
CA ILE A 60 2.11 12.61 1.32
C ILE A 60 2.75 11.96 0.08
N GLY A 61 2.10 10.96 -0.47
CA GLY A 61 2.65 10.10 -1.52
C GLY A 61 3.48 8.92 -0.98
N HIS A 62 3.41 7.81 -1.70
CA HIS A 62 3.95 6.52 -1.25
C HIS A 62 5.46 6.56 -0.96
N ALA A 63 6.26 7.16 -1.84
CA ALA A 63 7.72 7.15 -1.73
C ALA A 63 8.26 7.89 -0.49
N ASP A 64 7.59 8.95 -0.09
CA ASP A 64 8.03 9.85 1.00
C ASP A 64 7.34 9.55 2.33
N PHE A 65 6.25 8.78 2.33
CA PHE A 65 5.36 8.63 3.47
C PHE A 65 6.10 8.19 4.73
N GLN A 66 6.86 7.10 4.66
CA GLN A 66 7.51 6.55 5.84
C GLN A 66 8.48 7.54 6.50
N VAL A 67 9.30 8.22 5.68
CA VAL A 67 10.29 9.18 6.17
C VAL A 67 9.60 10.38 6.82
N LYS A 68 8.60 10.94 6.16
CA LYS A 68 7.86 12.11 6.65
C LYS A 68 7.02 11.77 7.88
N PHE A 69 6.33 10.62 7.87
CA PHE A 69 5.52 10.19 9.01
C PHE A 69 6.39 9.92 10.25
N THR A 70 7.51 9.23 10.10
CA THR A 70 8.46 9.02 11.21
C THR A 70 9.00 10.34 11.76
N ALA A 71 9.33 11.29 10.88
CA ALA A 71 9.79 12.63 11.29
C ALA A 71 8.69 13.42 12.03
N ALA A 72 7.45 13.37 11.55
CA ALA A 72 6.31 14.01 12.20
C ALA A 72 6.07 13.45 13.60
N LEU A 73 6.08 12.13 13.76
CA LEU A 73 5.97 11.47 15.07
C LEU A 73 7.09 11.91 16.02
N ALA A 74 8.34 11.96 15.54
CA ALA A 74 9.49 12.39 16.33
C ALA A 74 9.41 13.88 16.72
N ALA A 75 8.79 14.72 15.89
CA ALA A 75 8.53 16.14 16.16
C ALA A 75 7.31 16.38 17.06
N GLY A 76 6.52 15.36 17.38
CA GLY A 76 5.27 15.50 18.13
C GLY A 76 4.18 16.19 17.32
N GLU A 77 4.22 16.13 16.00
CA GLU A 77 3.14 16.64 15.15
C GLU A 77 1.88 15.82 15.35
N ARG A 78 0.74 16.51 15.34
CA ARG A 78 -0.55 15.85 15.45
C ARG A 78 -0.89 15.11 14.16
N VAL A 79 -1.09 13.81 14.29
CA VAL A 79 -1.68 12.92 13.26
C VAL A 79 -2.73 12.08 13.97
N ASP A 80 -3.99 12.22 13.59
CA ASP A 80 -5.09 11.52 14.26
C ASP A 80 -5.33 10.14 13.63
N VAL A 81 -5.17 10.04 12.32
CA VAL A 81 -5.31 8.78 11.55
C VAL A 81 -4.22 8.70 10.49
N ALA A 82 -3.61 7.55 10.34
CA ALA A 82 -2.62 7.33 9.28
C ALA A 82 -2.94 6.07 8.48
N ASN A 83 -2.88 6.16 7.14
CA ASN A 83 -2.91 5.00 6.25
C ASN A 83 -1.48 4.48 6.08
N ILE A 84 -1.08 3.56 6.94
CA ILE A 84 0.28 3.01 7.03
C ILE A 84 0.42 1.79 6.11
N ASP A 85 1.62 1.56 5.60
CA ASP A 85 1.94 0.30 4.93
C ASP A 85 2.07 -0.82 5.97
N LEU A 86 1.38 -1.91 5.74
CA LEU A 86 1.33 -3.07 6.65
C LEU A 86 2.71 -3.58 7.11
N ILE A 87 3.75 -3.43 6.30
CA ILE A 87 5.12 -3.82 6.67
C ILE A 87 5.73 -2.95 7.76
N ASN A 88 5.17 -1.76 8.00
CA ASN A 88 5.65 -0.81 9.01
C ASN A 88 4.79 -0.82 10.28
N ASP A 89 3.60 -1.41 10.28
CA ASP A 89 2.70 -1.45 11.44
C ASP A 89 3.38 -2.01 12.69
N PRO A 90 4.10 -3.16 12.64
CA PRO A 90 4.78 -3.70 13.81
C PRO A 90 5.84 -2.76 14.39
N TYR A 91 6.54 -2.02 13.54
CA TYR A 91 7.53 -1.04 13.98
C TYR A 91 6.88 0.11 14.75
N TYR A 92 5.82 0.71 14.21
CA TYR A 92 5.14 1.82 14.86
C TYR A 92 4.40 1.38 16.13
N ALA A 93 3.85 0.16 16.17
CA ALA A 93 3.29 -0.44 17.36
C ALA A 93 4.35 -0.63 18.45
N ALA A 94 5.51 -1.20 18.10
CA ALA A 94 6.61 -1.48 19.05
C ALA A 94 7.21 -0.21 19.68
N ILE A 95 7.24 0.91 18.97
CA ILE A 95 7.71 2.20 19.51
C ILE A 95 6.61 3.00 20.22
N GLY A 96 5.38 2.44 20.34
CA GLY A 96 4.26 3.09 21.03
C GLY A 96 3.66 4.28 20.28
N ALA A 97 3.78 4.31 18.95
CA ALA A 97 3.24 5.39 18.12
C ALA A 97 1.78 5.17 17.72
N LEU A 98 1.23 3.98 17.95
CA LEU A 98 -0.14 3.60 17.60
C LEU A 98 -0.95 3.29 18.85
N GLU A 99 -2.23 3.64 18.83
CA GLU A 99 -3.20 3.32 19.88
C GLU A 99 -3.65 1.86 19.79
N ASP A 100 -3.95 1.26 20.96
CA ASP A 100 -4.60 -0.05 21.04
C ASP A 100 -6.04 0.03 20.54
N MET A 101 -6.30 -0.58 19.40
CA MET A 101 -7.63 -0.63 18.79
C MET A 101 -8.38 -1.94 19.08
N THR A 102 -7.86 -2.81 19.96
CA THR A 102 -8.38 -4.17 20.16
C THR A 102 -9.86 -4.17 20.55
N ASP A 103 -10.24 -3.42 21.58
CA ASP A 103 -11.61 -3.38 22.06
C ASP A 103 -12.53 -2.68 21.05
N PHE A 104 -12.05 -1.61 20.41
CA PHE A 104 -12.77 -0.94 19.35
C PHE A 104 -13.08 -1.88 18.20
N LEU A 105 -12.09 -2.59 17.67
CA LEU A 105 -12.27 -3.52 16.55
C LEU A 105 -13.21 -4.68 16.90
N LYS A 106 -13.03 -5.29 18.08
CA LYS A 106 -13.90 -6.39 18.57
C LYS A 106 -15.33 -5.95 18.78
N SER A 107 -15.60 -4.69 19.07
CA SER A 107 -16.96 -4.15 19.21
C SER A 107 -17.67 -3.95 17.86
N GLN A 108 -16.96 -4.01 16.75
CA GLN A 108 -17.56 -3.76 15.44
C GLN A 108 -18.36 -4.96 14.94
N PRO A 109 -19.56 -4.75 14.36
CA PRO A 109 -20.41 -5.84 13.89
C PRO A 109 -19.85 -6.62 12.70
N TYR A 110 -18.75 -6.16 12.12
CA TYR A 110 -18.06 -6.79 11.02
C TYR A 110 -16.74 -7.45 11.43
N TYR A 111 -16.35 -7.45 12.72
CA TYR A 111 -15.06 -7.95 13.19
C TYR A 111 -14.80 -9.40 12.70
N ASP A 112 -15.77 -10.30 12.87
CA ASP A 112 -15.65 -11.69 12.45
C ASP A 112 -15.59 -11.90 10.92
N LYS A 113 -15.81 -10.82 10.14
CA LYS A 113 -15.71 -10.83 8.68
C LYS A 113 -14.39 -10.26 8.18
N LEU A 114 -13.57 -9.71 9.06
CA LEU A 114 -12.25 -9.22 8.69
C LEU A 114 -11.36 -10.39 8.28
N ASN A 115 -10.55 -10.16 7.25
CA ASN A 115 -9.57 -11.16 6.81
C ASN A 115 -8.52 -11.36 7.91
N SER A 116 -8.45 -12.57 8.47
CA SER A 116 -7.58 -12.84 9.62
C SER A 116 -6.08 -12.67 9.35
N PRO A 117 -5.52 -13.05 8.18
CA PRO A 117 -4.16 -12.68 7.82
C PRO A 117 -3.91 -11.17 7.82
N MET A 118 -4.83 -10.36 7.27
CA MET A 118 -4.68 -8.90 7.25
C MET A 118 -4.78 -8.30 8.65
N LEU A 119 -5.67 -8.83 9.49
CA LEU A 119 -5.79 -8.41 10.89
C LEU A 119 -4.52 -8.74 11.69
N ALA A 120 -3.90 -9.89 11.41
CA ALA A 120 -2.64 -10.29 12.03
C ALA A 120 -1.48 -9.35 11.66
N LEU A 121 -1.42 -8.84 10.42
CA LEU A 121 -0.41 -7.87 9.98
C LEU A 121 -0.54 -6.52 10.69
N GLY A 122 -1.75 -6.09 11.06
CA GLY A 122 -2.01 -4.90 11.88
C GLY A 122 -1.93 -5.14 13.38
N SER A 123 -1.28 -6.25 13.81
CA SER A 123 -1.21 -6.66 15.21
C SER A 123 0.23 -6.84 15.67
N TRP A 124 0.51 -6.48 16.92
CA TRP A 124 1.79 -6.69 17.57
C TRP A 124 1.59 -7.28 18.98
N GLU A 125 2.27 -8.39 19.28
CA GLU A 125 2.18 -9.10 20.57
C GLU A 125 0.75 -9.39 21.03
N GLY A 126 -0.16 -9.69 20.08
CA GLY A 126 -1.56 -10.03 20.35
C GLY A 126 -2.51 -8.84 20.48
N THR A 127 -2.01 -7.62 20.38
CA THR A 127 -2.80 -6.38 20.38
C THR A 127 -3.00 -5.87 18.95
N HIS A 128 -4.22 -5.44 18.62
CA HIS A 128 -4.53 -4.85 17.33
C HIS A 128 -4.25 -3.33 17.35
N PHE A 129 -3.39 -2.87 16.48
CA PHE A 129 -3.03 -1.45 16.34
C PHE A 129 -3.54 -0.83 15.04
N ALA A 130 -3.96 -1.63 14.08
CA ALA A 130 -4.48 -1.16 12.82
C ALA A 130 -5.71 -1.94 12.37
N ALA A 131 -6.62 -1.25 11.68
CA ALA A 131 -7.75 -1.86 10.98
C ALA A 131 -7.38 -2.05 9.51
N PRO A 132 -7.50 -3.27 8.94
CA PRO A 132 -7.26 -3.49 7.53
C PRO A 132 -8.33 -2.78 6.69
N ASN A 133 -7.93 -1.90 5.78
CA ASN A 133 -8.83 -1.18 4.88
C ASN A 133 -8.86 -1.75 3.46
N ALA A 134 -7.82 -2.49 3.08
CA ALA A 134 -7.69 -3.18 1.80
C ALA A 134 -6.83 -4.43 1.96
N ALA A 135 -6.97 -5.36 1.03
CA ALA A 135 -6.11 -6.53 0.91
C ALA A 135 -5.70 -6.69 -0.54
N ASP A 136 -4.39 -6.73 -0.78
CA ASP A 136 -3.81 -6.98 -2.07
C ASP A 136 -3.09 -8.33 -2.08
N VAL A 137 -3.17 -9.01 -3.22
CA VAL A 137 -2.42 -10.24 -3.47
C VAL A 137 -1.29 -9.94 -4.42
N SER A 138 -0.06 -10.23 -4.02
CA SER A 138 1.11 -10.10 -4.88
C SER A 138 1.24 -11.26 -5.86
N GLY A 139 1.74 -10.96 -7.05
CA GLY A 139 1.92 -11.92 -8.13
C GLY A 139 2.51 -11.26 -9.37
N TYR A 140 2.45 -11.96 -10.48
CA TYR A 140 2.78 -11.38 -11.77
C TYR A 140 1.52 -10.86 -12.45
N VAL A 141 1.58 -9.61 -12.91
CA VAL A 141 0.64 -9.08 -13.90
C VAL A 141 1.34 -9.10 -15.26
N TYR A 142 0.69 -9.67 -16.26
CA TYR A 142 1.25 -9.83 -17.59
C TYR A 142 0.31 -9.32 -18.67
N ASN A 143 0.86 -8.87 -19.80
CA ASN A 143 0.11 -8.38 -20.95
C ASN A 143 -0.12 -9.52 -21.95
N LYS A 144 -1.35 -10.02 -22.04
CA LYS A 144 -1.75 -11.10 -22.95
C LYS A 144 -1.49 -10.79 -24.42
N LYS A 145 -1.41 -9.53 -24.81
CA LYS A 145 -1.07 -9.12 -26.18
C LYS A 145 0.38 -9.41 -26.54
N LEU A 146 1.29 -9.40 -25.55
CA LEU A 146 2.71 -9.68 -25.71
C LEU A 146 3.06 -11.11 -25.28
N MET A 147 2.36 -11.63 -24.27
CA MET A 147 2.57 -12.92 -23.64
C MET A 147 1.20 -13.56 -23.39
N PRO A 148 0.64 -14.31 -24.37
CA PRO A 148 -0.69 -14.92 -24.23
C PRO A 148 -0.82 -15.88 -23.05
N ASN A 149 0.26 -16.57 -22.70
CA ASN A 149 0.36 -17.46 -21.55
C ASN A 149 1.59 -17.08 -20.72
N PRO A 150 1.47 -16.91 -19.40
CA PRO A 150 2.61 -16.67 -18.54
C PRO A 150 3.42 -17.95 -18.35
N PRO A 151 4.71 -17.86 -17.98
CA PRO A 151 5.53 -19.04 -17.69
C PRO A 151 4.98 -19.82 -16.51
N LYS A 152 5.18 -21.14 -16.49
CA LYS A 152 4.69 -22.04 -15.43
C LYS A 152 5.73 -22.34 -14.37
N ASP A 153 7.01 -22.23 -14.75
CA ASP A 153 8.18 -22.46 -13.90
C ASP A 153 9.35 -21.59 -14.35
N TRP A 154 10.47 -21.65 -13.63
CA TRP A 154 11.65 -20.85 -13.96
C TRP A 154 12.35 -21.30 -15.25
N ALA A 155 12.23 -22.57 -15.63
CA ALA A 155 12.82 -23.06 -16.89
C ALA A 155 12.08 -22.46 -18.09
N GLU A 156 10.74 -22.48 -18.06
CA GLU A 156 9.91 -21.82 -19.08
C GLU A 156 10.13 -20.30 -19.06
N MET A 157 10.23 -19.68 -17.88
CA MET A 157 10.54 -18.25 -17.74
C MET A 157 11.89 -17.91 -18.41
N THR A 158 12.91 -18.72 -18.22
CA THR A 158 14.22 -18.54 -18.84
C THR A 158 14.13 -18.66 -20.36
N SER A 159 13.47 -19.70 -20.88
CA SER A 159 13.27 -19.89 -22.31
C SER A 159 12.51 -18.73 -22.96
N MET A 160 11.45 -18.28 -22.33
CA MET A 160 10.69 -17.10 -22.82
C MET A 160 11.53 -15.83 -22.75
N CYS A 161 12.37 -15.68 -21.72
CA CYS A 161 13.31 -14.56 -21.61
C CYS A 161 14.29 -14.53 -22.80
N GLU A 162 14.88 -15.68 -23.17
CA GLU A 162 15.76 -15.82 -24.35
C GLU A 162 15.01 -15.41 -25.63
N GLU A 163 13.77 -15.83 -25.78
CA GLU A 163 12.94 -15.47 -26.94
C GLU A 163 12.67 -13.94 -27.00
N PHE A 164 12.30 -13.32 -25.88
CA PHE A 164 12.08 -11.86 -25.81
C PHE A 164 13.38 -11.09 -26.08
N ALA A 165 14.48 -11.48 -25.46
CA ALA A 165 15.78 -10.85 -25.65
C ALA A 165 16.25 -10.96 -27.12
N SER A 166 16.02 -12.10 -27.78
CA SER A 166 16.38 -12.28 -29.20
C SER A 166 15.67 -11.31 -30.13
N ARG A 167 14.54 -10.78 -29.72
CA ARG A 167 13.75 -9.76 -30.44
C ARG A 167 14.03 -8.33 -29.95
N GLY A 168 14.97 -8.16 -29.02
CA GLY A 168 15.25 -6.87 -28.38
C GLY A 168 14.08 -6.34 -27.52
N GLN A 169 13.26 -7.26 -26.96
CA GLN A 169 12.09 -6.94 -26.17
C GLN A 169 12.33 -7.24 -24.68
N LEU A 170 11.74 -6.44 -23.82
CA LEU A 170 11.74 -6.67 -22.38
C LEU A 170 10.60 -7.60 -21.97
N MET A 171 10.91 -8.59 -21.15
CA MET A 171 9.91 -9.55 -20.67
C MET A 171 9.42 -9.24 -19.28
N ILE A 172 10.30 -8.95 -18.32
CA ILE A 172 9.93 -8.88 -16.91
C ILE A 172 10.74 -7.85 -16.12
N ALA A 173 10.10 -7.22 -15.12
CA ALA A 173 10.77 -6.41 -14.11
C ALA A 173 10.12 -6.54 -12.73
N TRP A 174 10.94 -6.29 -11.68
CA TRP A 174 10.53 -6.10 -10.30
C TRP A 174 10.92 -4.69 -9.82
N PRO A 175 10.29 -4.16 -8.73
CA PRO A 175 10.66 -2.85 -8.17
C PRO A 175 11.93 -2.98 -7.33
N SER A 176 13.09 -3.14 -7.98
CA SER A 176 14.35 -3.57 -7.37
C SER A 176 14.97 -2.55 -6.41
N LYS A 177 14.68 -1.25 -6.58
CA LYS A 177 15.15 -0.18 -5.69
C LYS A 177 14.37 -0.13 -4.37
N SER A 178 13.08 -0.44 -4.41
CA SER A 178 12.21 -0.33 -3.26
C SER A 178 12.32 -1.54 -2.35
N TYR A 179 12.77 -1.36 -1.11
CA TYR A 179 12.79 -2.45 -0.13
C TYR A 179 11.39 -3.04 0.11
N GLY A 180 10.38 -2.18 0.30
CA GLY A 180 8.98 -2.62 0.45
C GLY A 180 8.45 -3.32 -0.79
N GLY A 181 8.82 -2.83 -1.97
CA GLY A 181 8.49 -3.48 -3.23
C GLY A 181 9.10 -4.86 -3.35
N MET A 182 10.35 -5.04 -2.97
CA MET A 182 11.01 -6.35 -2.98
C MET A 182 10.47 -7.29 -1.90
N ILE A 183 10.09 -6.80 -0.73
CA ILE A 183 9.39 -7.61 0.28
C ILE A 183 8.05 -8.10 -0.29
N PHE A 184 7.27 -7.22 -0.90
CA PHE A 184 5.95 -7.56 -1.44
C PHE A 184 5.99 -8.48 -2.67
N THR A 185 7.04 -8.41 -3.50
CA THR A 185 7.10 -9.15 -4.78
C THR A 185 8.23 -10.17 -4.87
N GLY A 186 9.36 -9.95 -4.22
CA GLY A 186 10.51 -10.86 -4.28
C GLY A 186 10.50 -11.92 -3.20
N MET A 187 10.12 -11.57 -1.97
CA MET A 187 10.03 -12.53 -0.87
C MET A 187 9.03 -13.67 -1.15
N PRO A 188 7.82 -13.41 -1.70
CA PRO A 188 6.91 -14.49 -2.10
C PRO A 188 7.46 -15.44 -3.15
N VAL A 189 8.32 -14.98 -4.06
CA VAL A 189 9.02 -15.87 -5.01
C VAL A 189 10.00 -16.80 -4.28
N ALA A 190 10.73 -16.25 -3.29
CA ALA A 190 11.61 -17.08 -2.47
C ALA A 190 10.79 -18.12 -1.67
N TRP A 191 9.63 -17.76 -1.12
CA TRP A 191 8.73 -18.69 -0.43
C TRP A 191 8.20 -19.78 -1.39
N ALA A 192 7.76 -19.41 -2.58
CA ALA A 192 7.32 -20.35 -3.60
C ALA A 192 8.43 -21.35 -3.97
N ASN A 193 9.70 -20.94 -3.88
CA ASN A 193 10.87 -21.81 -4.08
C ASN A 193 11.32 -22.59 -2.83
N GLY A 194 10.59 -22.47 -1.71
CA GLY A 194 10.93 -23.13 -0.42
C GLY A 194 12.02 -22.43 0.38
N GLY A 195 12.30 -21.16 0.07
CA GLY A 195 13.21 -20.30 0.82
C GLY A 195 12.48 -19.35 1.77
N SER A 196 13.23 -18.48 2.43
CA SER A 196 12.71 -17.38 3.23
C SER A 196 13.73 -16.25 3.32
N TRP A 197 13.28 -15.05 3.65
CA TRP A 197 14.17 -13.92 3.95
C TRP A 197 14.36 -13.72 5.45
N VAL A 198 13.44 -14.26 6.24
CA VAL A 198 13.44 -14.14 7.68
C VAL A 198 12.94 -15.45 8.30
N SER A 199 13.46 -15.82 9.45
CA SER A 199 13.00 -16.98 10.21
C SER A 199 11.52 -16.86 10.60
N LYS A 200 10.89 -17.99 10.86
CA LYS A 200 9.47 -18.06 11.18
C LYS A 200 9.07 -17.23 12.43
N ASP A 201 10.01 -17.02 13.36
CA ASP A 201 9.81 -16.19 14.54
C ASP A 201 10.18 -14.71 14.32
N GLY A 202 10.55 -14.33 13.09
CA GLY A 202 10.88 -12.96 12.70
C GLY A 202 12.22 -12.43 13.23
N LYS A 203 13.05 -13.24 13.89
CA LYS A 203 14.23 -12.78 14.63
C LYS A 203 15.56 -12.92 13.90
N THR A 204 15.60 -13.74 12.86
CA THR A 204 16.85 -14.05 12.15
C THR A 204 16.67 -13.80 10.66
N ALA A 205 17.62 -13.07 10.05
CA ALA A 205 17.66 -12.92 8.60
C ALA A 205 18.11 -14.24 7.93
N GLU A 206 17.38 -14.68 6.89
CA GLU A 206 17.61 -15.91 6.13
C GLU A 206 17.87 -15.64 4.64
N LEU A 207 18.39 -14.48 4.30
CA LEU A 207 18.71 -14.12 2.91
C LEU A 207 19.75 -15.06 2.26
N ASN A 208 20.56 -15.72 3.10
CA ASN A 208 21.53 -16.73 2.66
C ASN A 208 20.97 -18.16 2.59
N HIS A 209 19.67 -18.36 2.83
CA HIS A 209 19.04 -19.64 2.64
C HIS A 209 19.24 -20.12 1.17
N PRO A 210 19.67 -21.39 0.94
CA PRO A 210 19.99 -21.86 -0.42
C PRO A 210 18.88 -21.59 -1.45
N LYS A 211 17.63 -21.82 -1.09
CA LYS A 211 16.48 -21.59 -1.96
C LYS A 211 16.19 -20.11 -2.24
N THR A 212 16.52 -19.24 -1.30
CA THR A 212 16.49 -17.78 -1.51
C THR A 212 17.63 -17.36 -2.45
N ALA A 213 18.82 -17.90 -2.26
CA ALA A 213 19.96 -17.63 -3.16
C ALA A 213 19.71 -18.12 -4.60
N GLU A 214 19.02 -19.26 -4.77
CA GLU A 214 18.59 -19.75 -6.09
C GLU A 214 17.70 -18.70 -6.80
N TRP A 215 16.77 -18.05 -6.08
CA TRP A 215 15.93 -17.01 -6.65
C TRP A 215 16.75 -15.80 -7.14
N PHE A 216 17.65 -15.30 -6.30
CA PHE A 216 18.51 -14.18 -6.71
C PHE A 216 19.40 -14.54 -7.90
N SER A 217 19.92 -15.78 -7.94
CA SER A 217 20.72 -16.29 -9.06
C SER A 217 19.88 -16.40 -10.34
N HIS A 218 18.61 -16.83 -10.22
CA HIS A 218 17.68 -16.89 -11.34
C HIS A 218 17.39 -15.48 -11.88
N TYR A 219 17.10 -14.53 -11.00
CA TYR A 219 16.85 -13.14 -11.41
C TYR A 219 18.08 -12.52 -12.09
N GLN A 220 19.27 -12.73 -11.52
CA GLN A 220 20.52 -12.29 -12.17
C GLN A 220 20.72 -12.94 -13.54
N ASN A 221 20.34 -14.20 -13.71
CA ASN A 221 20.39 -14.87 -15.01
C ASN A 221 19.46 -14.20 -16.03
N LEU A 222 18.23 -13.87 -15.67
CA LEU A 222 17.29 -13.15 -16.55
C LEU A 222 17.85 -11.77 -16.98
N ILE A 223 18.52 -11.05 -16.06
CA ILE A 223 19.22 -9.80 -16.38
C ILE A 223 20.34 -10.06 -17.41
N ASN A 224 21.16 -11.08 -17.19
CA ASN A 224 22.27 -11.42 -18.07
C ASN A 224 21.83 -11.85 -19.48
N ILE A 225 20.66 -12.50 -19.60
CA ILE A 225 20.03 -12.85 -20.89
C ILE A 225 19.59 -11.59 -21.65
N GLY A 226 19.19 -10.52 -20.94
CA GLY A 226 18.84 -9.23 -21.54
C GLY A 226 17.33 -9.01 -21.73
N CYS A 227 16.47 -9.81 -21.13
CA CYS A 227 15.00 -9.60 -21.15
C CYS A 227 14.49 -8.74 -19.98
N VAL A 228 15.38 -8.36 -19.08
CA VAL A 228 15.12 -7.45 -17.95
C VAL A 228 15.77 -6.12 -18.27
N PRO A 229 15.19 -4.97 -17.89
CA PRO A 229 15.84 -3.67 -18.09
C PRO A 229 17.24 -3.63 -17.48
N GLU A 230 18.24 -3.17 -18.24
CA GLU A 230 19.64 -3.13 -17.80
C GLU A 230 19.82 -2.33 -16.50
N ASN A 231 19.04 -1.26 -16.34
CA ASN A 231 19.06 -0.38 -15.16
C ASN A 231 17.99 -0.73 -14.11
N VAL A 232 17.45 -1.94 -14.12
CA VAL A 232 16.36 -2.36 -13.21
C VAL A 232 16.69 -2.19 -11.73
N SER A 233 17.96 -2.21 -11.36
CA SER A 233 18.42 -2.00 -9.97
C SER A 233 18.03 -0.65 -9.38
N VAL A 234 17.75 0.36 -10.20
CA VAL A 234 17.27 1.68 -9.78
C VAL A 234 15.78 1.90 -10.02
N TRP A 235 15.08 0.90 -10.56
CA TRP A 235 13.64 0.98 -10.79
C TRP A 235 12.85 0.82 -9.50
N ASP A 236 11.88 1.71 -9.31
CA ASP A 236 10.87 1.66 -8.26
C ASP A 236 9.49 1.33 -8.85
N TRP A 237 8.44 1.49 -8.05
CA TRP A 237 7.05 1.20 -8.44
C TRP A 237 6.61 1.92 -9.71
N PRO A 238 6.81 3.26 -9.86
CA PRO A 238 6.39 3.97 -11.06
C PRO A 238 7.09 3.45 -12.31
N ASP A 239 8.42 3.23 -12.26
CA ASP A 239 9.22 2.89 -13.44
C ASP A 239 8.70 1.62 -14.14
N LYS A 240 8.50 0.53 -13.38
CA LYS A 240 7.98 -0.72 -13.94
C LYS A 240 6.51 -0.62 -14.35
N GLN A 241 5.71 0.17 -13.62
CA GLN A 241 4.30 0.36 -13.89
C GLN A 241 4.12 1.14 -15.21
N ASP A 242 4.83 2.22 -15.38
CA ASP A 242 4.78 3.05 -16.58
C ASP A 242 5.24 2.26 -17.82
N ALA A 243 6.34 1.50 -17.71
CA ALA A 243 6.81 0.63 -18.79
C ALA A 243 5.77 -0.45 -19.15
N PHE A 244 5.09 -1.03 -18.16
CA PHE A 244 4.03 -2.01 -18.41
C PHE A 244 2.80 -1.38 -19.09
N LEU A 245 2.34 -0.23 -18.60
CA LEU A 245 1.19 0.49 -19.16
C LEU A 245 1.47 1.03 -20.57
N ALA A 246 2.74 1.36 -20.86
CA ALA A 246 3.17 1.73 -22.20
C ALA A 246 3.17 0.53 -23.17
N GLY A 247 3.14 -0.71 -22.68
CA GLY A 247 3.27 -1.93 -23.46
C GLY A 247 4.73 -2.28 -23.80
N ASP A 248 5.70 -1.68 -23.12
CA ASP A 248 7.14 -1.86 -23.37
C ASP A 248 7.69 -3.12 -22.69
N ILE A 249 7.00 -3.65 -21.67
CA ILE A 249 7.38 -4.84 -20.94
C ILE A 249 6.19 -5.81 -20.82
N ALA A 250 6.44 -7.10 -20.95
CA ALA A 250 5.38 -8.09 -21.02
C ALA A 250 4.82 -8.51 -19.65
N MET A 251 5.62 -8.46 -18.59
CA MET A 251 5.21 -8.92 -17.24
C MET A 251 5.92 -8.12 -16.16
N ILE A 252 5.25 -7.90 -15.04
CA ILE A 252 5.84 -7.24 -13.87
C ILE A 252 5.46 -7.95 -12.57
N GLY A 253 6.40 -8.00 -11.62
CA GLY A 253 6.10 -8.36 -10.23
C GLY A 253 5.37 -7.19 -9.55
N THR A 254 4.13 -7.42 -9.10
CA THR A 254 3.26 -6.36 -8.56
C THR A 254 2.12 -6.96 -7.72
N GLY A 255 1.03 -6.24 -7.50
CA GLY A 255 -0.21 -6.71 -6.88
C GLY A 255 -1.37 -6.74 -7.88
N ASN A 256 -2.42 -7.47 -7.49
CA ASN A 256 -3.66 -7.58 -8.28
C ASN A 256 -4.36 -6.23 -8.53
N PHE A 257 -4.07 -5.19 -7.73
CA PHE A 257 -4.57 -3.82 -7.95
C PHE A 257 -4.20 -3.28 -9.34
N MET A 258 -3.12 -3.79 -9.93
CA MET A 258 -2.64 -3.38 -11.25
C MET A 258 -3.68 -3.64 -12.35
N ILE A 259 -4.57 -4.62 -12.18
CA ILE A 259 -5.67 -4.90 -13.11
C ILE A 259 -6.61 -3.68 -13.24
N ASN A 260 -6.89 -3.03 -12.11
CA ASN A 260 -7.74 -1.82 -12.13
C ASN A 260 -6.99 -0.62 -12.73
N VAL A 261 -5.68 -0.51 -12.48
CA VAL A 261 -4.85 0.57 -13.03
C VAL A 261 -4.76 0.51 -14.56
N VAL A 262 -4.83 -0.69 -15.14
CA VAL A 262 -4.80 -0.89 -16.60
C VAL A 262 -6.03 -0.31 -17.30
N GLY A 263 -7.15 -0.06 -16.61
CA GLY A 263 -8.43 0.33 -17.20
C GLY A 263 -8.35 1.32 -18.35
N ASP A 264 -7.67 2.45 -18.15
CA ASP A 264 -7.52 3.51 -19.18
C ASP A 264 -6.44 3.20 -20.25
N HIS A 265 -5.68 2.10 -20.09
CA HIS A 265 -4.60 1.66 -20.97
C HIS A 265 -4.94 0.38 -21.74
N SER A 266 -6.21 0.01 -21.81
CA SER A 266 -6.69 -1.24 -22.44
C SER A 266 -6.41 -1.33 -23.96
N ASP A 267 -6.12 -0.22 -24.62
CA ASP A 267 -5.64 -0.16 -26.00
C ASP A 267 -4.24 -0.79 -26.16
N LYS A 268 -3.37 -0.72 -25.15
CA LYS A 268 -2.01 -1.25 -25.14
C LYS A 268 -1.88 -2.55 -24.35
N VAL A 269 -2.61 -2.68 -23.25
CA VAL A 269 -2.48 -3.78 -22.30
C VAL A 269 -3.77 -4.56 -22.16
N ASP A 270 -3.71 -5.88 -22.32
CA ASP A 270 -4.74 -6.83 -21.88
C ASP A 270 -4.17 -7.61 -20.71
N ALA A 271 -4.51 -7.17 -19.48
CA ALA A 271 -3.89 -7.69 -18.27
C ALA A 271 -4.40 -9.08 -17.90
N GLY A 272 -3.46 -9.97 -17.55
CA GLY A 272 -3.70 -11.21 -16.83
C GLY A 272 -2.95 -11.19 -15.49
N PHE A 273 -3.39 -12.02 -14.55
CA PHE A 273 -2.72 -12.19 -13.26
C PHE A 273 -2.38 -13.66 -13.04
N THR A 274 -1.18 -13.92 -12.52
CA THR A 274 -0.76 -15.27 -12.09
C THR A 274 0.05 -15.19 -10.79
N ALA A 275 0.02 -16.26 -10.00
CA ALA A 275 0.80 -16.34 -8.78
C ALA A 275 2.31 -16.32 -9.06
N PHE A 276 3.10 -15.88 -8.09
CA PHE A 276 4.53 -16.14 -8.09
C PHE A 276 4.80 -17.63 -8.00
N MET A 277 5.87 -18.08 -8.65
CA MET A 277 6.22 -19.48 -8.73
C MET A 277 7.67 -19.75 -8.33
N GLY A 278 7.90 -20.93 -7.79
CA GLY A 278 9.22 -21.49 -7.54
C GLY A 278 9.85 -22.12 -8.80
N SER A 279 11.04 -22.67 -8.64
CA SER A 279 11.79 -23.30 -9.73
C SER A 279 11.09 -24.51 -10.36
N ASP A 280 10.24 -25.19 -9.60
CA ASP A 280 9.44 -26.35 -10.01
C ASP A 280 7.99 -26.01 -10.38
N GLY A 281 7.65 -24.72 -10.44
CA GLY A 281 6.30 -24.26 -10.71
C GLY A 281 5.37 -24.24 -9.49
N SER A 282 5.87 -24.59 -8.30
CA SER A 282 5.07 -24.50 -7.07
C SER A 282 4.69 -23.03 -6.78
N THR A 283 3.45 -22.81 -6.33
CA THR A 283 2.91 -21.48 -6.01
C THR A 283 2.62 -21.33 -4.52
N ASN A 284 3.14 -22.22 -3.69
CA ASN A 284 2.94 -22.18 -2.24
C ASN A 284 3.69 -21.00 -1.65
N SER A 285 3.04 -19.84 -1.63
CA SER A 285 3.43 -18.75 -0.75
C SER A 285 2.79 -19.00 0.60
N ALA A 286 3.60 -19.05 1.66
CA ALA A 286 3.16 -19.26 3.02
C ALA A 286 2.22 -18.15 3.50
#